data_4e0f587e1dbd71a18cad2972b5ad8974
#
_entry.id   4e0f587e1dbd71a18cad2972b5ad8974
#
_cell.length_a   1.000
_cell.length_b   1.000
_cell.length_c   1.000
_cell.angle_alpha   90.00
_cell.angle_beta   90.00
_cell.angle_gamma   90.00
#
_symmetry.space_group_name_H-M   'P 1'
#
loop_
_entity.id
_entity.type
_entity.pdbx_description
1 polymer ?
#
loop_
_entity_poly.entity_id
_entity_poly.type
_entity_poly.pdbx_seq_one_letter_code
_entity_poly.pdbx_strand_id
1 'polypeptide(L)'
;MNLNYIKEKISPIIKVISTVLIASAIGLELWNVYAVTNNIQVPSSLNPIFWIERFAVSCHLIEAVIAAFYAPSRKKMPIQYATYTFFVGTVGLLELFDKKDK
;
A
#
# COMPACT_ATOMS: atom_id res chain seq x y z
N MET A 1 -2.89 -29.24 -6.03
CA MET A 1 -2.46 -27.90 -6.43
C MET A 1 -1.54 -27.31 -5.36
N ASN A 2 -0.46 -26.72 -5.79
CA ASN A 2 0.56 -26.19 -4.88
C ASN A 2 0.25 -24.75 -4.52
N LEU A 3 0.09 -24.47 -3.22
CA LEU A 3 -0.19 -23.12 -2.74
C LEU A 3 0.94 -22.14 -3.09
N ASN A 4 2.18 -22.61 -3.07
CA ASN A 4 3.31 -21.76 -3.43
C ASN A 4 3.26 -21.33 -4.90
N TYR A 5 2.79 -22.21 -5.77
CA TYR A 5 2.63 -21.89 -7.18
C TYR A 5 1.60 -20.78 -7.38
N ILE A 6 0.46 -20.89 -6.69
CA ILE A 6 -0.59 -19.88 -6.76
C ILE A 6 -0.06 -18.55 -6.20
N LYS A 7 0.64 -18.59 -5.08
CA LYS A 7 1.19 -17.41 -4.45
C LYS A 7 2.17 -16.69 -5.39
N GLU A 8 3.04 -17.44 -6.05
CA GLU A 8 4.01 -16.87 -6.97
C GLU A 8 3.35 -16.22 -8.18
N LYS A 9 2.27 -16.79 -8.67
CA LYS A 9 1.57 -16.26 -9.83
C LYS A 9 0.71 -15.05 -9.49
N ILE A 10 0.09 -15.05 -8.33
CA ILE A 10 -0.85 -14.01 -7.92
C ILE A 10 -0.13 -12.80 -7.31
N SER A 11 0.96 -13.02 -6.58
CA SER A 11 1.66 -11.94 -5.89
C SER A 11 2.05 -10.78 -6.79
N PRO A 12 2.66 -11.00 -7.98
CA PRO A 12 3.01 -9.86 -8.83
C PRO A 12 1.79 -9.08 -9.28
N ILE A 13 0.68 -9.77 -9.54
CA ILE A 13 -0.56 -9.12 -9.97
C ILE A 13 -1.11 -8.25 -8.84
N ILE A 14 -1.13 -8.79 -7.63
CA ILE A 14 -1.61 -8.05 -6.46
C ILE A 14 -0.74 -6.83 -6.20
N LYS A 15 0.59 -6.97 -6.34
CA LYS A 15 1.51 -5.85 -6.15
C LYS A 15 1.22 -4.72 -7.13
N VAL A 16 1.02 -5.05 -8.39
CA VAL A 16 0.74 -4.04 -9.42
C VAL A 16 -0.60 -3.35 -9.14
N ILE A 17 -1.63 -4.13 -8.85
CA ILE A 17 -2.95 -3.58 -8.56
C ILE A 17 -2.89 -2.67 -7.33
N SER A 18 -2.26 -3.14 -6.27
CA SER A 18 -2.16 -2.38 -5.03
C SER A 18 -1.40 -1.07 -5.26
N THR A 19 -0.28 -1.13 -5.97
CA THR A 19 0.53 0.05 -6.25
C THR A 19 -0.28 1.08 -7.05
N VAL A 20 -1.00 0.63 -8.07
CA VAL A 20 -1.82 1.52 -8.89
C VAL A 20 -2.93 2.15 -8.05
N LEU A 21 -3.59 1.35 -7.21
CA LEU A 21 -4.68 1.85 -6.37
C LEU A 21 -4.19 2.87 -5.35
N ILE A 22 -3.07 2.60 -4.70
CA ILE A 22 -2.52 3.52 -3.70
C ILE A 22 -2.02 4.80 -4.36
N ALA A 23 -1.33 4.70 -5.50
CA ALA A 23 -0.88 5.87 -6.23
C ALA A 23 -2.06 6.72 -6.68
N SER A 24 -3.13 6.09 -7.16
CA SER A 24 -4.35 6.79 -7.55
C SER A 24 -5.02 7.48 -6.35
N ALA A 25 -5.05 6.80 -5.20
CA ALA A 25 -5.63 7.37 -4.00
C ALA A 25 -4.86 8.60 -3.55
N ILE A 26 -3.53 8.55 -3.59
CA ILE A 26 -2.69 9.70 -3.25
C ILE A 26 -2.98 10.84 -4.22
N GLY A 27 -3.06 10.55 -5.51
CA GLY A 27 -3.37 11.56 -6.52
C GLY A 27 -4.72 12.21 -6.28
N LEU A 28 -5.74 11.44 -5.96
CA LEU A 28 -7.07 11.97 -5.67
C LEU A 28 -7.07 12.84 -4.42
N GLU A 29 -6.35 12.45 -3.37
CA GLU A 29 -6.28 13.27 -2.17
C GLU A 29 -5.54 14.58 -2.44
N LEU A 30 -4.48 14.55 -3.22
CA LEU A 30 -3.79 15.78 -3.62
C LEU A 30 -4.70 16.69 -4.41
N TRP A 31 -5.49 16.15 -5.33
CA TRP A 31 -6.47 16.93 -6.06
C TRP A 31 -7.54 17.50 -5.13
N ASN A 32 -7.99 16.71 -4.16
CA ASN A 32 -8.97 17.17 -3.19
C ASN A 32 -8.46 18.37 -2.40
N VAL A 33 -7.21 18.30 -1.93
CA VAL A 33 -6.59 19.40 -1.20
C VAL A 33 -6.49 20.64 -2.10
N TYR A 34 -6.07 20.44 -3.34
CA TYR A 34 -5.99 21.54 -4.30
C TYR A 34 -7.36 22.18 -4.51
N ALA A 35 -8.39 21.35 -4.70
CA ALA A 35 -9.74 21.84 -4.96
C ALA A 35 -10.27 22.65 -3.77
N VAL A 36 -10.10 22.14 -2.56
CA VAL A 36 -10.55 22.83 -1.35
C VAL A 36 -9.82 24.16 -1.19
N THR A 37 -8.51 24.15 -1.43
CA THR A 37 -7.68 25.35 -1.28
C THR A 37 -8.09 26.44 -2.28
N ASN A 38 -8.54 26.05 -3.45
CA ASN A 38 -8.92 26.99 -4.51
C ASN A 38 -10.44 27.20 -4.62
N ASN A 39 -11.18 26.77 -3.60
CA ASN A 39 -12.64 26.93 -3.57
C ASN A 39 -13.35 26.26 -4.72
N ILE A 40 -12.79 25.16 -5.24
CA ILE A 40 -13.40 24.33 -6.26
C ILE A 40 -14.28 23.30 -5.54
N GLN A 41 -15.53 23.18 -5.97
CA GLN A 41 -16.45 22.24 -5.35
C GLN A 41 -16.15 20.81 -5.80
N VAL A 42 -15.90 19.94 -4.83
CA VAL A 42 -15.68 18.52 -5.09
C VAL A 42 -17.05 17.83 -5.13
N PRO A 43 -17.34 17.02 -6.16
CA PRO A 43 -18.63 16.33 -6.23
C PRO A 43 -18.87 15.45 -5.00
N SER A 44 -20.05 15.53 -4.42
CA SER A 44 -20.38 14.74 -3.24
C SER A 44 -20.42 13.24 -3.53
N SER A 45 -20.59 12.87 -4.79
CA SER A 45 -20.58 11.46 -5.19
C SER A 45 -19.23 10.81 -4.97
N LEU A 46 -18.15 11.60 -4.79
CA LEU A 46 -16.81 11.08 -4.51
C LEU A 46 -16.57 10.82 -3.03
N ASN A 47 -17.46 11.27 -2.14
CA ASN A 47 -17.25 11.09 -0.70
C ASN A 47 -17.02 9.63 -0.30
N PRO A 48 -17.80 8.65 -0.77
CA PRO A 48 -17.54 7.25 -0.40
C PRO A 48 -16.17 6.79 -0.87
N ILE A 49 -15.73 7.25 -2.04
CA ILE A 49 -14.42 6.89 -2.58
C ILE A 49 -13.32 7.42 -1.70
N PHE A 50 -13.42 8.69 -1.27
CA PHE A 50 -12.42 9.28 -0.38
C PHE A 50 -12.33 8.53 0.96
N TRP A 51 -13.46 8.11 1.51
CA TRP A 51 -13.47 7.37 2.76
C TRP A 51 -12.80 6.00 2.60
N ILE A 52 -13.11 5.30 1.51
CA ILE A 52 -12.50 3.99 1.22
C ILE A 52 -11.00 4.15 1.03
N GLU A 53 -10.57 5.17 0.29
CA GLU A 53 -9.16 5.43 0.06
C GLU A 53 -8.41 5.70 1.35
N ARG A 54 -8.99 6.53 2.22
CA ARG A 54 -8.37 6.87 3.49
C ARG A 54 -8.21 5.64 4.36
N PHE A 55 -9.20 4.78 4.36
CA PHE A 55 -9.11 3.52 5.09
C PHE A 55 -7.99 2.65 4.53
N ALA A 56 -7.94 2.49 3.21
CA ALA A 56 -6.92 1.67 2.56
C ALA A 56 -5.52 2.22 2.79
N VAL A 57 -5.34 3.52 2.63
CA VAL A 57 -4.03 4.16 2.85
C VAL A 57 -3.61 4.00 4.31
N SER A 58 -4.54 4.13 5.25
CA SER A 58 -4.23 3.94 6.66
C SER A 58 -3.76 2.52 6.94
N CYS A 59 -4.42 1.51 6.36
CA CYS A 59 -4.00 0.13 6.51
C CYS A 59 -2.61 -0.09 5.95
N HIS A 60 -2.33 0.46 4.77
CA HIS A 60 -1.01 0.34 4.15
C HIS A 60 0.06 1.04 4.99
N LEU A 61 -0.28 2.16 5.60
CA LEU A 61 0.65 2.86 6.48
C LEU A 61 1.01 2.01 7.71
N ILE A 62 0.00 1.38 8.31
CA ILE A 62 0.24 0.49 9.45
C ILE A 62 1.14 -0.66 9.02
N GLU A 63 0.87 -1.25 7.86
CA GLU A 63 1.70 -2.33 7.34
C GLU A 63 3.13 -1.86 7.09
N ALA A 64 3.30 -0.64 6.58
CA ALA A 64 4.61 -0.07 6.36
C ALA A 64 5.39 0.10 7.67
N VAL A 65 4.72 0.56 8.72
CA VAL A 65 5.34 0.70 10.04
C VAL A 65 5.80 -0.66 10.56
N ILE A 66 4.94 -1.67 10.43
CA ILE A 66 5.30 -3.03 10.86
C ILE A 66 6.51 -3.52 10.07
N ALA A 67 6.52 -3.30 8.76
CA ALA A 67 7.66 -3.69 7.92
C ALA A 67 8.92 -2.99 8.35
N ALA A 68 8.85 -1.70 8.69
CA ALA A 68 10.01 -0.95 9.14
C ALA A 68 10.61 -1.53 10.42
N PHE A 69 9.74 -2.00 11.33
CA PHE A 69 10.21 -2.61 12.57
C PHE A 69 10.91 -3.95 12.33
N TYR A 70 10.40 -4.75 11.40
CA TYR A 70 10.92 -6.10 11.18
C TYR A 70 12.02 -6.17 10.12
N ALA A 71 12.15 -5.15 9.28
CA ALA A 71 13.13 -5.16 8.20
C ALA A 71 14.57 -5.38 8.69
N PRO A 72 15.03 -4.68 9.75
CA PRO A 72 16.42 -4.90 10.22
C PRO A 72 16.69 -6.35 10.63
N SER A 73 15.71 -7.02 11.24
CA SER A 73 15.89 -8.42 11.65
C SER A 73 15.99 -9.35 10.45
N ARG A 74 15.56 -8.90 9.28
CA ARG A 74 15.64 -9.65 8.02
C ARG A 74 16.74 -9.11 7.13
N LYS A 75 17.65 -8.28 7.67
CA LYS A 75 18.75 -7.68 6.92
C LYS A 75 18.26 -6.81 5.77
N LYS A 76 17.15 -6.11 5.97
CA LYS A 76 16.59 -5.18 5.00
C LYS A 76 16.63 -3.77 5.54
N MET A 77 16.66 -2.78 4.65
CA MET A 77 16.65 -1.38 5.06
C MET A 77 15.21 -0.99 5.45
N PRO A 78 15.02 -0.42 6.66
CA PRO A 78 13.68 -0.09 7.12
C PRO A 78 12.92 0.84 6.19
N ILE A 79 13.57 1.90 5.71
CA ILE A 79 12.90 2.90 4.87
C ILE A 79 12.52 2.29 3.52
N GLN A 80 13.42 1.54 2.91
CA GLN A 80 13.14 0.90 1.62
C GLN A 80 11.98 -0.09 1.74
N TYR A 81 12.02 -0.93 2.76
CA TYR A 81 11.00 -1.96 2.89
C TYR A 81 9.67 -1.37 3.34
N ALA A 82 9.69 -0.32 4.16
CA ALA A 82 8.47 0.37 4.55
C ALA A 82 7.80 0.98 3.33
N THR A 83 8.55 1.65 2.46
CA THR A 83 8.01 2.23 1.24
C THR A 83 7.45 1.15 0.32
N TYR A 84 8.21 0.08 0.14
CA TYR A 84 7.77 -1.04 -0.68
C TYR A 84 6.45 -1.62 -0.15
N THR A 85 6.38 -1.87 1.15
CA THR A 85 5.19 -2.43 1.79
C THR A 85 4.01 -1.48 1.71
N PHE A 86 4.26 -0.18 1.85
CA PHE A 86 3.19 0.80 1.74
C PHE A 86 2.46 0.68 0.39
N PHE A 87 3.22 0.52 -0.69
CA PHE A 87 2.62 0.44 -2.02
C PHE A 87 2.05 -0.94 -2.33
N VAL A 88 2.75 -2.01 -1.94
CA VAL A 88 2.28 -3.36 -2.28
C VAL A 88 1.40 -3.99 -1.21
N GLY A 89 1.35 -3.39 -0.01
CA GLY A 89 0.45 -3.82 1.05
C GLY A 89 0.86 -5.12 1.70
N THR A 90 -0.14 -5.91 2.05
CA THR A 90 0.05 -7.15 2.81
C THR A 90 1.05 -8.11 2.16
N VAL A 91 1.12 -8.12 0.83
CA VAL A 91 2.06 -9.00 0.13
C VAL A 91 3.49 -8.67 0.53
N GLY A 92 3.82 -7.36 0.70
CA GLY A 92 5.14 -6.95 1.16
C GLY A 92 5.49 -7.51 2.52
N LEU A 93 4.54 -7.46 3.47
CA LEU A 93 4.75 -8.05 4.78
C LEU A 93 4.92 -9.56 4.71
N LEU A 94 4.11 -10.23 3.90
CA LEU A 94 4.21 -11.68 3.76
C LEU A 94 5.58 -12.07 3.20
N GLU A 95 6.08 -11.33 2.22
CA GLU A 95 7.41 -11.58 1.69
C GLU A 95 8.49 -11.39 2.74
N LEU A 96 8.35 -10.35 3.56
CA LEU A 96 9.32 -10.08 4.62
C LEU A 96 9.38 -11.24 5.62
N PHE A 97 8.21 -11.74 6.03
CA PHE A 97 8.15 -12.83 6.99
C PHE A 97 8.57 -14.16 6.40
N ASP A 98 8.28 -14.39 5.13
CA ASP A 98 8.63 -15.65 4.46
C ASP A 98 10.13 -15.79 4.20
N LYS A 99 10.86 -14.68 4.17
CA LYS A 99 12.31 -14.70 3.88
C LYS A 99 13.16 -14.82 5.13
N LYS A 100 12.65 -15.44 6.14
CA LYS A 100 13.31 -15.50 7.45
C LYS A 100 14.68 -16.14 7.44
N ASP A 101 14.95 -17.02 6.50
CA ASP A 101 16.19 -17.76 6.45
C ASP A 101 17.15 -17.29 5.35
N LYS A 102 16.91 -16.14 4.79
CA LYS A 102 17.69 -15.65 3.65
C LYS A 102 18.61 -14.50 3.98
#